data_13a600c922ffcf27bb99e916bdc45a91
#
_entry.id   13a600c922ffcf27bb99e916bdc45a91
#
_cell.length_a   1.000
_cell.length_b   1.000
_cell.length_c   1.000
_cell.angle_alpha   90.00
_cell.angle_beta   90.00
_cell.angle_gamma   90.00
#
_symmetry.space_group_name_H-M   'P 1'
#
loop_
_entity.id
_entity.type
_entity.pdbx_description
1 polymer ?
#
loop_
_entity_poly.entity_id
_entity_poly.type
_entity_poly.pdbx_seq_one_letter_code
_entity_poly.pdbx_strand_id
1 'polypeptide(L)'
;MNIIKKFVLITLAAFAVNVSAVGLAENASKFVGNITTNGQVRSDFGQYWNQITAENECKWASIEGNRGNYNFSGCKRAYDWAKQNGGYFKFHALLWGSQYPSWLEGLSVDDTKTAIMNWFDAVKKNIPDPDMIDVVNEAIRTGNNQYHSNYPKTKIIQAMGGDNNGDYTFIVNAFKEARKRWPNAVLIYNDYNTVQWQKNEGIDLINKIKQGGAPVDAYGLQAHDMQVGGGGNNGTGANGSCLPLNQLKSAIEEIWTKTQTPMFISEYDIATEDDNDQKNCYEQQISYFMENEHIAGITIWGYIYGSTWTTNGNSGIIKNGNDRPAMTWLKSYLPSHPGNNSTGLLGSTPVEPEPQKPFKGSAFDLTTAIEAEDFDIPGKGRNEDGTNNASYSAGSSCDGTWNTTYREGTTVSIGEKNGGLVIGCNPTGNYFEYTIKVPATGEMVVKATVAADGEGALVFKIGDKVVSDTLKYTGDSWDKFGTTRGTIKFDAKGEQILTLEVAKGYIDIDNFEFVLTDCAPGDASCGGPSIDCDAHPDADACQPLISVAQQQMKTLQHYTVFDVRGTIIGGVSGYTIDDAISYLTLSPGLYIIKSDKEIKKFVK
;
A
#
# COMPACT_ATOMS: atom_id res chain seq x y z
N MET A 1 14.69 -28.75 -60.13
CA MET A 1 13.32 -28.44 -59.67
C MET A 1 13.43 -27.75 -58.32
N ASN A 2 13.54 -26.40 -58.37
CA ASN A 2 13.83 -25.56 -57.21
C ASN A 2 12.51 -25.12 -56.53
N ILE A 3 12.33 -25.53 -55.27
CA ILE A 3 11.19 -25.07 -54.44
C ILE A 3 11.69 -23.92 -53.59
N ILE A 4 11.31 -22.71 -53.96
CA ILE A 4 11.53 -21.48 -53.19
C ILE A 4 10.46 -21.42 -52.12
N LYS A 5 10.84 -21.62 -50.84
CA LYS A 5 9.96 -21.32 -49.68
C LYS A 5 9.93 -19.80 -49.46
N LYS A 6 8.80 -19.18 -49.78
CA LYS A 6 8.49 -17.80 -49.35
C LYS A 6 8.20 -17.79 -47.86
N PHE A 7 9.07 -17.14 -47.08
CA PHE A 7 8.75 -16.73 -45.73
C PHE A 7 7.89 -15.47 -45.82
N VAL A 8 6.64 -15.55 -45.33
CA VAL A 8 5.80 -14.39 -45.12
C VAL A 8 6.15 -13.85 -43.74
N LEU A 9 6.81 -12.70 -43.69
CA LEU A 9 7.06 -11.93 -42.49
C LEU A 9 5.74 -11.22 -42.14
N ILE A 10 5.01 -11.70 -41.14
CA ILE A 10 3.87 -10.98 -40.58
C ILE A 10 4.46 -9.98 -39.59
N THR A 11 4.63 -8.73 -40.03
CA THR A 11 4.85 -7.62 -39.13
C THR A 11 3.55 -7.33 -38.38
N LEU A 12 3.48 -7.72 -37.09
CA LEU A 12 2.48 -7.16 -36.18
C LEU A 12 2.77 -5.68 -36.00
N ALA A 13 2.06 -4.83 -36.73
CA ALA A 13 1.98 -3.42 -36.41
C ALA A 13 1.16 -3.33 -35.10
N ALA A 14 1.83 -3.10 -33.98
CA ALA A 14 1.17 -2.62 -32.78
C ALA A 14 0.62 -1.23 -33.11
N PHE A 15 -0.67 -1.16 -33.42
CA PHE A 15 -1.38 0.12 -33.37
C PHE A 15 -1.39 0.56 -31.91
N ALA A 16 -0.48 1.45 -31.55
CA ALA A 16 -0.70 2.29 -30.39
C ALA A 16 -1.99 3.09 -30.68
N VAL A 17 -3.10 2.67 -30.11
CA VAL A 17 -4.29 3.50 -30.04
C VAL A 17 -3.85 4.65 -29.16
N ASN A 18 -3.56 5.81 -29.74
CA ASN A 18 -3.49 7.05 -29.00
C ASN A 18 -4.91 7.29 -28.48
N VAL A 19 -5.18 6.81 -27.26
CA VAL A 19 -6.37 7.19 -26.53
C VAL A 19 -6.17 8.67 -26.24
N SER A 20 -6.93 9.51 -26.93
CA SER A 20 -6.91 10.96 -26.70
C SER A 20 -7.32 11.17 -25.25
N ALA A 21 -6.49 11.82 -24.47
CA ALA A 21 -6.86 12.26 -23.13
C ALA A 21 -8.17 13.05 -23.21
N VAL A 22 -9.02 12.94 -22.19
CA VAL A 22 -10.37 13.47 -22.19
C VAL A 22 -10.62 14.37 -20.98
N GLY A 23 -11.43 15.41 -21.15
CA GLY A 23 -11.84 16.34 -20.11
C GLY A 23 -10.85 17.47 -19.82
N LEU A 24 -11.26 18.40 -18.95
CA LEU A 24 -10.49 19.59 -18.60
C LEU A 24 -9.18 19.29 -17.85
N ALA A 25 -9.14 18.16 -17.15
CA ALA A 25 -7.99 17.69 -16.38
C ALA A 25 -7.14 16.66 -17.15
N GLU A 26 -7.18 16.64 -18.48
CA GLU A 26 -6.46 15.65 -19.30
C GLU A 26 -4.93 15.64 -19.08
N ASN A 27 -4.35 16.78 -18.76
CA ASN A 27 -2.92 16.95 -18.50
C ASN A 27 -2.58 17.05 -17.00
N ALA A 28 -3.56 16.83 -16.12
CA ALA A 28 -3.34 16.91 -14.69
C ALA A 28 -2.83 15.58 -14.13
N SER A 29 -2.10 15.66 -13.01
CA SER A 29 -1.66 14.50 -12.23
C SER A 29 -2.81 13.81 -11.46
N LYS A 30 -4.01 14.42 -11.49
CA LYS A 30 -5.23 13.92 -10.87
C LYS A 30 -6.36 13.95 -11.87
N PHE A 31 -7.27 13.00 -11.78
CA PHE A 31 -8.53 13.13 -12.50
C PHE A 31 -9.45 14.14 -11.80
N VAL A 32 -10.28 14.81 -12.60
CA VAL A 32 -11.48 15.51 -12.13
C VAL A 32 -12.68 14.94 -12.88
N GLY A 33 -13.51 14.23 -12.15
CA GLY A 33 -14.61 13.45 -12.69
C GLY A 33 -15.99 13.92 -12.27
N ASN A 34 -16.97 13.19 -12.74
CA ASN A 34 -18.37 13.45 -12.41
C ASN A 34 -19.22 12.17 -12.45
N ILE A 35 -20.50 12.31 -12.13
CA ILE A 35 -21.48 11.22 -12.17
C ILE A 35 -22.32 11.26 -13.46
N THR A 36 -23.01 10.16 -13.75
CA THR A 36 -24.09 10.12 -14.74
C THR A 36 -25.18 11.13 -14.40
N THR A 37 -25.87 11.64 -15.39
CA THR A 37 -27.02 12.54 -15.20
C THR A 37 -28.31 11.80 -15.57
N ASN A 38 -29.22 11.61 -14.61
CA ASN A 38 -30.45 10.87 -14.81
C ASN A 38 -30.25 9.50 -15.50
N GLY A 39 -29.21 8.77 -15.05
CA GLY A 39 -28.87 7.45 -15.56
C GLY A 39 -28.22 7.41 -16.94
N GLN A 40 -27.80 8.54 -17.48
CA GLN A 40 -27.17 8.64 -18.79
C GLN A 40 -25.80 9.32 -18.73
N VAL A 41 -24.91 8.90 -19.61
CA VAL A 41 -23.70 9.65 -19.92
C VAL A 41 -24.07 10.70 -20.96
N ARG A 42 -24.02 11.96 -20.59
CA ARG A 42 -24.36 13.06 -21.49
C ARG A 42 -23.34 13.17 -22.63
N SER A 43 -23.77 13.65 -23.78
CA SER A 43 -22.91 13.83 -24.97
C SER A 43 -21.78 14.84 -24.77
N ASP A 44 -21.94 15.76 -23.82
CA ASP A 44 -20.93 16.77 -23.45
C ASP A 44 -19.95 16.29 -22.33
N PHE A 45 -20.18 15.10 -21.75
CA PHE A 45 -19.43 14.62 -20.58
C PHE A 45 -17.91 14.65 -20.79
N GLY A 46 -17.43 14.08 -21.89
CA GLY A 46 -16.01 14.00 -22.23
C GLY A 46 -15.34 15.34 -22.55
N GLN A 47 -16.12 16.42 -22.72
CA GLN A 47 -15.57 17.77 -22.85
C GLN A 47 -15.05 18.32 -21.52
N TYR A 48 -15.56 17.80 -20.41
CA TYR A 48 -15.30 18.35 -19.08
C TYR A 48 -14.60 17.38 -18.13
N TRP A 49 -14.95 16.09 -18.18
CA TRP A 49 -14.61 15.10 -17.14
C TRP A 49 -13.80 13.94 -17.71
N ASN A 50 -12.78 13.52 -16.97
CA ASN A 50 -11.94 12.37 -17.30
C ASN A 50 -12.09 11.18 -16.33
N GLN A 51 -13.07 11.25 -15.43
CA GLN A 51 -13.49 10.12 -14.60
C GLN A 51 -15.01 10.10 -14.51
N ILE A 52 -15.60 8.90 -14.49
CA ILE A 52 -17.03 8.71 -14.39
C ILE A 52 -17.40 7.71 -13.29
N THR A 53 -18.45 8.07 -12.52
CA THR A 53 -19.15 7.20 -11.59
C THR A 53 -20.62 7.13 -12.00
N ALA A 54 -21.22 5.93 -12.00
CA ALA A 54 -22.66 5.82 -12.17
C ALA A 54 -23.35 6.24 -10.86
N GLU A 55 -24.20 7.28 -10.89
CA GLU A 55 -24.85 7.81 -9.68
C GLU A 55 -25.66 6.74 -8.95
N ASN A 56 -26.49 5.99 -9.69
CA ASN A 56 -27.38 4.97 -9.12
C ASN A 56 -27.31 3.63 -9.85
N GLU A 57 -26.87 3.60 -11.10
CA GLU A 57 -27.05 2.48 -12.03
C GLU A 57 -26.15 1.27 -11.70
N CYS A 58 -25.07 1.47 -10.91
CA CYS A 58 -24.20 0.39 -10.45
C CYS A 58 -24.54 -0.12 -9.04
N LYS A 59 -25.51 0.48 -8.37
CA LYS A 59 -25.94 0.04 -7.02
C LYS A 59 -26.67 -1.29 -7.08
N TRP A 60 -26.52 -2.11 -6.05
CA TRP A 60 -27.03 -3.48 -6.05
C TRP A 60 -28.54 -3.57 -6.35
N ALA A 61 -29.38 -2.73 -5.70
CA ALA A 61 -30.81 -2.72 -5.97
C ALA A 61 -31.17 -2.36 -7.42
N SER A 62 -30.38 -1.52 -8.09
CA SER A 62 -30.62 -1.13 -9.48
C SER A 62 -30.28 -2.25 -10.47
N ILE A 63 -29.35 -3.13 -10.09
CA ILE A 63 -28.90 -4.23 -10.95
C ILE A 63 -29.68 -5.51 -10.68
N GLU A 64 -29.97 -5.85 -9.41
CA GLU A 64 -30.58 -7.11 -9.00
C GLU A 64 -31.90 -6.86 -8.23
N GLY A 65 -32.85 -6.19 -8.86
CA GLY A 65 -34.16 -5.97 -8.25
C GLY A 65 -34.90 -7.26 -7.87
N ASN A 66 -34.73 -8.31 -8.65
CA ASN A 66 -35.19 -9.67 -8.38
C ASN A 66 -34.00 -10.61 -8.22
N ARG A 67 -34.00 -11.44 -7.16
CA ARG A 67 -32.91 -12.34 -6.80
C ARG A 67 -32.46 -13.22 -7.99
N GLY A 68 -31.20 -13.18 -8.34
CA GLY A 68 -30.59 -13.93 -9.43
C GLY A 68 -30.80 -13.34 -10.83
N ASN A 69 -31.49 -12.22 -10.95
CA ASN A 69 -31.73 -11.56 -12.25
C ASN A 69 -30.95 -10.23 -12.31
N TYR A 70 -29.81 -10.24 -12.97
CA TYR A 70 -28.87 -9.12 -13.02
C TYR A 70 -29.03 -8.31 -14.31
N ASN A 71 -29.28 -7.02 -14.22
CA ASN A 71 -29.33 -6.08 -15.34
C ASN A 71 -28.22 -5.01 -15.21
N PHE A 72 -27.10 -5.24 -15.84
CA PHE A 72 -25.95 -4.33 -15.84
C PHE A 72 -26.03 -3.23 -16.90
N SER A 73 -27.06 -3.16 -17.73
CA SER A 73 -27.10 -2.23 -18.87
C SER A 73 -26.87 -0.76 -18.47
N GLY A 74 -27.42 -0.33 -17.33
CA GLY A 74 -27.22 1.01 -16.79
C GLY A 74 -25.78 1.27 -16.36
N CYS A 75 -25.23 0.41 -15.52
CA CYS A 75 -23.86 0.49 -15.03
C CYS A 75 -22.84 0.43 -16.18
N LYS A 76 -23.06 -0.47 -17.14
CA LYS A 76 -22.17 -0.62 -18.31
C LYS A 76 -22.09 0.64 -19.18
N ARG A 77 -23.11 1.47 -19.26
CA ARG A 77 -23.00 2.73 -20.02
C ARG A 77 -21.86 3.61 -19.52
N ALA A 78 -21.72 3.76 -18.20
CA ALA A 78 -20.62 4.53 -17.61
C ALA A 78 -19.27 3.81 -17.77
N TYR A 79 -19.25 2.50 -17.49
CA TYR A 79 -18.05 1.69 -17.65
C TYR A 79 -17.53 1.68 -19.10
N ASP A 80 -18.40 1.38 -20.06
CA ASP A 80 -18.04 1.32 -21.48
C ASP A 80 -17.60 2.70 -22.01
N TRP A 81 -18.23 3.80 -21.53
CA TRP A 81 -17.80 5.14 -21.87
C TRP A 81 -16.35 5.40 -21.40
N ALA A 82 -16.03 5.08 -20.15
CA ALA A 82 -14.67 5.27 -19.63
C ALA A 82 -13.64 4.49 -20.47
N LYS A 83 -13.90 3.22 -20.74
CA LYS A 83 -12.98 2.37 -21.54
C LYS A 83 -12.83 2.84 -22.99
N GLN A 84 -13.88 3.37 -23.58
CA GLN A 84 -13.84 3.86 -24.98
C GLN A 84 -13.17 5.22 -25.13
N ASN A 85 -13.19 6.05 -24.08
CA ASN A 85 -12.70 7.42 -24.14
C ASN A 85 -11.40 7.62 -23.34
N GLY A 86 -10.80 6.56 -22.75
CA GLY A 86 -9.59 6.67 -21.95
C GLY A 86 -9.77 7.40 -20.61
N GLY A 87 -10.99 7.44 -20.12
CA GLY A 87 -11.32 7.96 -18.79
C GLY A 87 -11.24 6.88 -17.71
N TYR A 88 -11.24 7.29 -16.45
CA TYR A 88 -11.30 6.39 -15.30
C TYR A 88 -12.74 6.04 -14.94
N PHE A 89 -12.98 4.79 -14.54
CA PHE A 89 -14.27 4.34 -14.05
C PHE A 89 -14.21 3.96 -12.57
N LYS A 90 -15.13 4.52 -11.76
CA LYS A 90 -15.36 4.11 -10.37
C LYS A 90 -16.66 3.33 -10.24
N PHE A 91 -16.59 2.09 -9.73
CA PHE A 91 -17.77 1.29 -9.38
C PHE A 91 -18.28 1.70 -7.99
N HIS A 92 -19.53 2.18 -7.92
CA HIS A 92 -20.16 2.66 -6.69
C HIS A 92 -21.50 1.95 -6.48
N ALA A 93 -21.66 1.07 -5.48
CA ALA A 93 -20.71 0.49 -4.59
C ALA A 93 -20.99 -1.02 -4.42
N LEU A 94 -20.01 -1.82 -3.96
CA LEU A 94 -20.23 -3.27 -3.79
C LEU A 94 -21.14 -3.57 -2.60
N LEU A 95 -20.84 -3.07 -1.40
CA LEU A 95 -21.67 -3.23 -0.22
C LEU A 95 -22.06 -1.87 0.36
N TRP A 96 -23.34 -1.71 0.56
CA TRP A 96 -23.93 -0.54 1.19
C TRP A 96 -25.18 -0.89 1.99
N GLY A 97 -25.36 -0.25 3.14
CA GLY A 97 -26.55 -0.38 3.99
C GLY A 97 -27.78 0.38 3.47
N SER A 98 -27.69 0.96 2.26
CA SER A 98 -28.78 1.61 1.53
C SER A 98 -28.79 1.12 0.08
N GLN A 99 -29.89 1.29 -0.63
CA GLN A 99 -30.06 0.91 -2.05
C GLN A 99 -29.59 -0.54 -2.36
N TYR A 100 -29.74 -1.44 -1.39
CA TYR A 100 -29.65 -2.89 -1.57
C TYR A 100 -31.02 -3.45 -2.01
N PRO A 101 -31.08 -4.63 -2.64
CA PRO A 101 -32.36 -5.27 -2.99
C PRO A 101 -33.18 -5.61 -1.75
N SER A 102 -34.46 -5.25 -1.73
CA SER A 102 -35.34 -5.44 -0.56
C SER A 102 -35.49 -6.91 -0.14
N TRP A 103 -35.32 -7.86 -1.06
CA TRP A 103 -35.36 -9.30 -0.76
C TRP A 103 -34.22 -9.77 0.15
N LEU A 104 -33.14 -8.98 0.34
CA LEU A 104 -32.06 -9.29 1.29
C LEU A 104 -32.53 -9.27 2.75
N GLU A 105 -33.51 -8.45 3.10
CA GLU A 105 -33.96 -8.29 4.49
C GLU A 105 -34.54 -9.57 5.09
N GLY A 106 -35.10 -10.46 4.25
CA GLY A 106 -35.70 -11.72 4.66
C GLY A 106 -34.78 -12.93 4.69
N LEU A 107 -33.51 -12.76 4.33
CA LEU A 107 -32.58 -13.89 4.21
C LEU A 107 -31.96 -14.34 5.55
N SER A 108 -31.60 -15.63 5.63
CA SER A 108 -30.71 -16.15 6.65
C SER A 108 -29.28 -15.56 6.48
N VAL A 109 -28.41 -15.73 7.48
CA VAL A 109 -27.02 -15.32 7.41
C VAL A 109 -26.29 -16.02 6.25
N ASP A 110 -26.46 -17.33 6.11
CA ASP A 110 -25.82 -18.13 5.06
C ASP A 110 -26.34 -17.80 3.66
N ASP A 111 -27.64 -17.58 3.52
CA ASP A 111 -28.21 -17.13 2.25
C ASP A 111 -27.73 -15.72 1.87
N THR A 112 -27.59 -14.84 2.86
CA THR A 112 -27.05 -13.48 2.64
C THR A 112 -25.60 -13.56 2.20
N LYS A 113 -24.77 -14.41 2.83
CA LYS A 113 -23.38 -14.64 2.41
C LYS A 113 -23.31 -15.14 0.96
N THR A 114 -24.14 -16.12 0.62
CA THR A 114 -24.23 -16.68 -0.73
C THR A 114 -24.66 -15.58 -1.73
N ALA A 115 -25.64 -14.76 -1.38
CA ALA A 115 -26.09 -13.65 -2.22
C ALA A 115 -24.97 -12.61 -2.46
N ILE A 116 -24.21 -12.24 -1.41
CA ILE A 116 -23.06 -11.31 -1.53
C ILE A 116 -21.99 -11.89 -2.46
N MET A 117 -21.62 -13.17 -2.31
CA MET A 117 -20.61 -13.78 -3.18
C MET A 117 -21.07 -13.83 -4.64
N ASN A 118 -22.32 -14.22 -4.89
CA ASN A 118 -22.93 -14.21 -6.23
C ASN A 118 -22.97 -12.80 -6.83
N TRP A 119 -23.29 -11.80 -6.01
CA TRP A 119 -23.26 -10.40 -6.41
C TRP A 119 -21.86 -9.95 -6.84
N PHE A 120 -20.84 -10.22 -6.03
CA PHE A 120 -19.45 -9.88 -6.36
C PHE A 120 -19.01 -10.58 -7.66
N ASP A 121 -19.36 -11.85 -7.84
CA ASP A 121 -19.04 -12.61 -9.06
C ASP A 121 -19.79 -12.06 -10.28
N ALA A 122 -21.05 -11.66 -10.14
CA ALA A 122 -21.82 -11.02 -11.20
C ALA A 122 -21.20 -9.67 -11.60
N VAL A 123 -20.80 -8.85 -10.61
CA VAL A 123 -20.08 -7.60 -10.89
C VAL A 123 -18.75 -7.90 -11.60
N LYS A 124 -17.93 -8.82 -11.10
CA LYS A 124 -16.65 -9.19 -11.74
C LYS A 124 -16.83 -9.64 -13.19
N LYS A 125 -17.87 -10.42 -13.45
CA LYS A 125 -18.17 -10.90 -14.81
C LYS A 125 -18.51 -9.76 -15.78
N ASN A 126 -19.24 -8.72 -15.33
CA ASN A 126 -19.74 -7.65 -16.19
C ASN A 126 -18.85 -6.39 -16.19
N ILE A 127 -18.11 -6.18 -15.13
CA ILE A 127 -17.19 -5.07 -14.91
C ILE A 127 -15.82 -5.69 -14.50
N PRO A 128 -15.10 -6.27 -15.45
CA PRO A 128 -13.92 -7.09 -15.13
C PRO A 128 -12.71 -6.29 -14.64
N ASP A 129 -12.55 -5.04 -15.07
CA ASP A 129 -11.37 -4.21 -14.83
C ASP A 129 -11.74 -2.73 -14.53
N PRO A 130 -12.52 -2.44 -13.49
CA PRO A 130 -12.73 -1.07 -13.05
C PRO A 130 -11.43 -0.49 -12.52
N ASP A 131 -11.25 0.82 -12.68
CA ASP A 131 -10.07 1.50 -12.16
C ASP A 131 -10.17 1.67 -10.64
N MET A 132 -11.39 1.91 -10.14
CA MET A 132 -11.69 2.12 -8.72
C MET A 132 -12.97 1.37 -8.31
N ILE A 133 -13.04 0.97 -7.04
CA ILE A 133 -14.23 0.35 -6.44
C ILE A 133 -14.46 0.93 -5.05
N ASP A 134 -15.62 1.50 -4.81
CA ASP A 134 -16.12 1.73 -3.46
C ASP A 134 -16.61 0.37 -2.92
N VAL A 135 -15.73 -0.31 -2.13
CA VAL A 135 -15.98 -1.68 -1.66
C VAL A 135 -17.06 -1.71 -0.59
N VAL A 136 -16.97 -0.79 0.37
CA VAL A 136 -17.97 -0.59 1.42
C VAL A 136 -18.29 0.90 1.52
N ASN A 137 -19.57 1.22 1.52
CA ASN A 137 -20.06 2.58 1.59
C ASN A 137 -20.85 2.84 2.88
N GLU A 138 -20.55 3.94 3.58
CA GLU A 138 -21.33 4.48 4.71
C GLU A 138 -21.50 3.51 5.88
N ALA A 139 -20.41 3.00 6.41
CA ALA A 139 -20.41 2.06 7.51
C ALA A 139 -19.76 2.60 8.81
N ILE A 140 -19.47 3.91 8.88
CA ILE A 140 -19.03 4.54 10.14
C ILE A 140 -20.09 4.30 11.22
N ARG A 141 -19.66 3.90 12.41
CA ARG A 141 -20.52 3.79 13.59
C ARG A 141 -20.59 5.14 14.31
N THR A 142 -21.78 5.62 14.44
CA THR A 142 -22.08 6.83 15.24
C THR A 142 -22.43 6.46 16.69
N GLY A 143 -22.64 7.45 17.54
CA GLY A 143 -23.15 7.24 18.89
C GLY A 143 -24.37 6.30 18.89
N ASN A 144 -24.52 5.46 19.92
CA ASN A 144 -25.55 4.43 20.04
C ASN A 144 -25.37 3.18 19.14
N ASN A 145 -24.17 2.92 18.67
CA ASN A 145 -23.87 1.74 17.81
C ASN A 145 -24.68 1.68 16.49
N GLN A 146 -25.11 2.81 15.99
CA GLN A 146 -25.75 2.92 14.69
C GLN A 146 -24.70 3.15 13.62
N TYR A 147 -24.93 2.61 12.41
CA TYR A 147 -24.11 2.89 11.24
C TYR A 147 -24.71 4.09 10.49
N HIS A 148 -23.89 4.74 9.67
CA HIS A 148 -24.35 5.81 8.79
C HIS A 148 -25.48 5.36 7.87
N SER A 149 -25.52 4.10 7.43
CA SER A 149 -26.61 3.54 6.68
C SER A 149 -27.28 2.33 7.33
N ASN A 150 -28.34 1.80 6.74
CA ASN A 150 -29.23 0.83 7.38
C ASN A 150 -28.73 -0.63 7.32
N TYR A 151 -27.43 -0.88 7.51
CA TYR A 151 -26.86 -2.22 7.56
C TYR A 151 -27.61 -3.20 8.49
N PRO A 152 -28.10 -2.79 9.68
CA PRO A 152 -28.82 -3.68 10.57
C PRO A 152 -30.15 -4.22 10.06
N LYS A 153 -30.73 -3.63 8.99
CA LYS A 153 -31.95 -4.17 8.36
C LYS A 153 -31.70 -5.45 7.58
N THR A 154 -30.44 -5.77 7.29
CA THR A 154 -30.03 -6.98 6.59
C THR A 154 -29.15 -7.85 7.47
N LYS A 155 -28.70 -8.99 6.95
CA LYS A 155 -27.69 -9.83 7.60
C LYS A 155 -26.28 -9.63 7.01
N ILE A 156 -26.04 -8.55 6.27
CA ILE A 156 -24.74 -8.28 5.61
C ILE A 156 -23.59 -8.32 6.62
N ILE A 157 -23.72 -7.66 7.77
CA ILE A 157 -22.69 -7.63 8.80
C ILE A 157 -22.35 -9.05 9.27
N GLN A 158 -23.37 -9.83 9.68
CA GLN A 158 -23.17 -11.19 10.18
C GLN A 158 -22.66 -12.12 9.09
N ALA A 159 -23.16 -12.01 7.87
CA ALA A 159 -22.77 -12.81 6.72
C ALA A 159 -21.31 -12.60 6.32
N MET A 160 -20.78 -11.39 6.55
CA MET A 160 -19.39 -11.04 6.28
C MET A 160 -18.47 -11.13 7.50
N GLY A 161 -18.89 -11.78 8.58
CA GLY A 161 -18.03 -12.09 9.73
C GLY A 161 -18.32 -11.30 11.01
N GLY A 162 -19.31 -10.40 10.98
CA GLY A 162 -19.72 -9.63 12.15
C GLY A 162 -18.99 -8.30 12.33
N ASP A 163 -19.32 -7.67 13.44
CA ASP A 163 -18.67 -6.46 13.95
C ASP A 163 -18.64 -6.56 15.48
N ASN A 164 -17.54 -7.06 16.04
CA ASN A 164 -17.40 -7.28 17.47
C ASN A 164 -16.89 -5.99 18.12
N ASN A 165 -17.80 -5.20 18.70
CA ASN A 165 -17.48 -3.94 19.38
C ASN A 165 -16.74 -2.90 18.52
N GLY A 166 -17.00 -2.88 17.23
CA GLY A 166 -16.41 -1.91 16.31
C GLY A 166 -15.05 -2.34 15.75
N ASP A 167 -14.81 -3.63 15.60
CA ASP A 167 -13.65 -4.17 14.90
C ASP A 167 -13.81 -4.16 13.36
N TYR A 168 -15.03 -3.92 12.89
CA TYR A 168 -15.38 -3.86 11.47
C TYR A 168 -14.96 -5.09 10.65
N THR A 169 -14.94 -6.30 11.26
CA THR A 169 -14.52 -7.54 10.59
C THR A 169 -15.26 -7.75 9.27
N PHE A 170 -16.55 -7.36 9.17
CA PHE A 170 -17.32 -7.48 7.92
C PHE A 170 -16.73 -6.63 6.78
N ILE A 171 -16.19 -5.44 7.08
CA ILE A 171 -15.52 -4.58 6.10
C ILE A 171 -14.22 -5.24 5.65
N VAL A 172 -13.40 -5.69 6.62
CA VAL A 172 -12.14 -6.40 6.33
C VAL A 172 -12.37 -7.55 5.35
N ASN A 173 -13.39 -8.38 5.61
CA ASN A 173 -13.70 -9.53 4.75
C ASN A 173 -14.24 -9.10 3.38
N ALA A 174 -15.01 -8.00 3.30
CA ALA A 174 -15.47 -7.46 2.03
C ALA A 174 -14.28 -7.00 1.15
N PHE A 175 -13.32 -6.30 1.72
CA PHE A 175 -12.11 -5.89 1.02
C PHE A 175 -11.26 -7.08 0.56
N LYS A 176 -11.08 -8.10 1.41
CA LYS A 176 -10.37 -9.34 1.03
C LYS A 176 -11.05 -10.05 -0.14
N GLU A 177 -12.39 -10.13 -0.15
CA GLU A 177 -13.15 -10.72 -1.27
C GLU A 177 -13.12 -9.87 -2.53
N ALA A 178 -13.11 -8.53 -2.39
CA ALA A 178 -12.95 -7.62 -3.52
C ALA A 178 -11.56 -7.76 -4.16
N ARG A 179 -10.48 -7.76 -3.36
CA ARG A 179 -9.09 -7.88 -3.86
C ARG A 179 -8.85 -9.20 -4.62
N LYS A 180 -9.44 -10.31 -4.17
CA LYS A 180 -9.36 -11.60 -4.90
C LYS A 180 -9.92 -11.49 -6.32
N ARG A 181 -10.96 -10.67 -6.52
CA ARG A 181 -11.64 -10.51 -7.82
C ARG A 181 -11.02 -9.41 -8.69
N TRP A 182 -10.59 -8.33 -8.07
CA TRP A 182 -10.01 -7.17 -8.73
C TRP A 182 -8.63 -6.84 -8.15
N PRO A 183 -7.60 -7.63 -8.53
CA PRO A 183 -6.26 -7.46 -7.95
C PRO A 183 -5.64 -6.09 -8.25
N ASN A 184 -6.01 -5.47 -9.39
CA ASN A 184 -5.41 -4.22 -9.86
C ASN A 184 -6.30 -2.97 -9.64
N ALA A 185 -7.54 -3.14 -9.19
CA ALA A 185 -8.42 -1.98 -8.94
C ALA A 185 -8.03 -1.29 -7.63
N VAL A 186 -8.15 0.03 -7.58
CA VAL A 186 -8.04 0.80 -6.35
C VAL A 186 -9.28 0.53 -5.49
N LEU A 187 -9.08 -0.08 -4.32
CA LEU A 187 -10.15 -0.42 -3.39
C LEU A 187 -10.34 0.68 -2.35
N ILE A 188 -11.53 1.24 -2.29
CA ILE A 188 -11.87 2.43 -1.51
C ILE A 188 -12.89 2.08 -0.43
N TYR A 189 -12.66 2.55 0.79
CA TYR A 189 -13.72 2.74 1.78
C TYR A 189 -14.29 4.13 1.63
N ASN A 190 -15.60 4.31 1.46
CA ASN A 190 -16.24 5.59 1.13
C ASN A 190 -17.29 5.98 2.16
N ASP A 191 -17.26 7.24 2.67
CA ASP A 191 -18.23 7.70 3.66
C ASP A 191 -18.40 9.23 3.66
N TYR A 192 -19.51 9.70 4.25
CA TYR A 192 -19.84 11.11 4.38
C TYR A 192 -19.50 11.68 5.78
N ASN A 193 -19.57 13.00 5.93
CA ASN A 193 -19.25 13.74 7.15
C ASN A 193 -17.82 13.50 7.69
N THR A 194 -16.93 13.04 6.85
CA THR A 194 -15.60 12.57 7.21
C THR A 194 -14.56 13.69 7.35
N VAL A 195 -14.92 14.90 6.96
CA VAL A 195 -14.05 16.08 7.10
C VAL A 195 -14.42 16.90 8.34
N GLN A 196 -15.70 16.94 8.72
CA GLN A 196 -16.17 17.70 9.87
C GLN A 196 -16.65 16.79 11.02
N TRP A 197 -17.87 16.26 10.91
CA TRP A 197 -18.60 15.73 12.09
C TRP A 197 -18.17 14.34 12.54
N GLN A 198 -17.81 13.44 11.62
CA GLN A 198 -17.37 12.06 11.91
C GLN A 198 -15.92 11.79 11.46
N LYS A 199 -15.10 12.83 11.43
CA LYS A 199 -13.68 12.69 11.07
C LYS A 199 -12.95 11.68 11.96
N ASN A 200 -13.13 11.75 13.27
CA ASN A 200 -12.45 10.87 14.20
C ASN A 200 -12.93 9.43 14.10
N GLU A 201 -14.24 9.23 13.94
CA GLU A 201 -14.83 7.90 13.73
C GLU A 201 -14.36 7.27 12.41
N GLY A 202 -14.22 8.10 11.36
CA GLY A 202 -13.67 7.66 10.08
C GLY A 202 -12.19 7.27 10.16
N ILE A 203 -11.38 8.06 10.85
CA ILE A 203 -9.96 7.75 11.14
C ILE A 203 -9.86 6.43 11.92
N ASP A 204 -10.66 6.26 12.97
CA ASP A 204 -10.69 5.04 13.77
C ASP A 204 -11.07 3.81 12.92
N LEU A 205 -12.10 3.94 12.07
CA LEU A 205 -12.52 2.88 11.16
C LEU A 205 -11.40 2.47 10.21
N ILE A 206 -10.78 3.43 9.50
CA ILE A 206 -9.69 3.14 8.55
C ILE A 206 -8.54 2.40 9.24
N ASN A 207 -8.12 2.86 10.42
CA ASN A 207 -7.06 2.21 11.18
C ASN A 207 -7.43 0.79 11.60
N LYS A 208 -8.64 0.56 12.09
CA LYS A 208 -9.12 -0.76 12.50
C LYS A 208 -9.20 -1.75 11.35
N ILE A 209 -9.73 -1.34 10.19
CA ILE A 209 -9.81 -2.24 9.04
C ILE A 209 -8.41 -2.56 8.50
N LYS A 210 -7.47 -1.60 8.52
CA LYS A 210 -6.05 -1.85 8.16
C LYS A 210 -5.42 -2.84 9.15
N GLN A 211 -5.60 -2.65 10.46
CA GLN A 211 -5.13 -3.62 11.48
C GLN A 211 -5.74 -5.00 11.28
N GLY A 212 -6.99 -5.10 10.83
CA GLY A 212 -7.65 -6.36 10.48
C GLY A 212 -7.11 -7.01 9.19
N GLY A 213 -6.18 -6.36 8.51
CA GLY A 213 -5.59 -6.83 7.24
C GLY A 213 -6.53 -6.64 6.05
N ALA A 214 -7.33 -5.58 6.02
CA ALA A 214 -8.06 -5.19 4.83
C ALA A 214 -7.10 -4.57 3.81
N PRO A 215 -7.09 -5.01 2.55
CA PRO A 215 -6.30 -4.39 1.49
C PRO A 215 -6.98 -3.09 1.00
N VAL A 216 -7.10 -2.11 1.89
CA VAL A 216 -7.67 -0.80 1.57
C VAL A 216 -6.60 0.09 0.96
N ASP A 217 -6.86 0.60 -0.24
CA ASP A 217 -5.91 1.42 -0.99
C ASP A 217 -6.12 2.91 -0.75
N ALA A 218 -7.37 3.31 -0.55
CA ALA A 218 -7.71 4.72 -0.36
C ALA A 218 -8.96 4.92 0.52
N TYR A 219 -9.03 6.10 1.08
CA TYR A 219 -10.18 6.60 1.82
C TYR A 219 -10.96 7.58 0.95
N GLY A 220 -12.21 7.26 0.62
CA GLY A 220 -13.14 8.12 -0.09
C GLY A 220 -13.85 9.06 0.88
N LEU A 221 -13.54 10.33 0.79
CA LEU A 221 -14.23 11.40 1.50
C LEU A 221 -15.35 11.90 0.58
N GLN A 222 -16.63 11.63 0.90
CA GLN A 222 -17.74 12.07 0.05
C GLN A 222 -17.78 13.58 -0.11
N ALA A 223 -17.32 14.32 0.89
CA ALA A 223 -17.19 15.78 0.83
C ALA A 223 -18.52 16.53 0.59
N HIS A 224 -19.62 15.99 1.15
CA HIS A 224 -20.89 16.69 1.23
C HIS A 224 -20.91 17.71 2.40
N ASP A 225 -19.90 17.65 3.26
CA ASP A 225 -19.71 18.50 4.44
C ASP A 225 -18.74 19.68 4.19
N MET A 226 -18.73 20.21 2.95
CA MET A 226 -17.83 21.30 2.56
C MET A 226 -18.38 22.70 2.81
N GLN A 227 -19.54 22.80 3.46
CA GLN A 227 -20.20 24.07 3.83
C GLN A 227 -20.52 24.08 5.33
N VAL A 228 -20.65 25.28 5.93
CA VAL A 228 -20.97 25.52 7.34
C VAL A 228 -22.10 26.54 7.49
N GLY A 229 -22.89 26.41 8.55
CA GLY A 229 -23.92 27.39 8.91
C GLY A 229 -25.19 27.36 8.06
N GLY A 230 -25.30 26.43 7.12
CA GLY A 230 -26.51 26.25 6.32
C GLY A 230 -27.53 25.32 6.95
N GLY A 231 -28.76 25.34 6.42
CA GLY A 231 -29.89 24.49 6.85
C GLY A 231 -30.02 23.20 6.05
N GLY A 232 -28.90 22.57 5.62
CA GLY A 232 -28.92 21.37 4.79
C GLY A 232 -29.53 20.16 5.50
N ASN A 233 -30.23 19.32 4.74
CA ASN A 233 -30.68 18.01 5.22
C ASN A 233 -29.43 17.13 5.48
N ASN A 234 -29.49 16.31 6.53
CA ASN A 234 -28.44 15.36 6.91
C ASN A 234 -27.07 15.97 7.25
N GLY A 235 -27.01 17.24 7.67
CA GLY A 235 -25.76 17.85 8.10
C GLY A 235 -24.81 18.23 6.95
N THR A 236 -25.31 18.44 5.75
CA THR A 236 -24.46 18.82 4.60
C THR A 236 -24.00 20.28 4.62
N GLY A 237 -24.55 21.14 5.50
CA GLY A 237 -24.28 22.58 5.48
C GLY A 237 -24.82 23.32 4.25
N ALA A 238 -25.65 22.68 3.41
CA ALA A 238 -26.17 23.24 2.18
C ALA A 238 -26.78 24.62 2.38
N ASN A 239 -26.54 25.55 1.43
CA ASN A 239 -26.84 26.98 1.51
C ASN A 239 -26.11 27.75 2.64
N GLY A 240 -25.06 27.16 3.20
CA GLY A 240 -24.13 27.82 4.12
C GLY A 240 -22.92 28.40 3.40
N SER A 241 -22.04 29.02 4.17
CA SER A 241 -20.74 29.48 3.67
C SER A 241 -19.78 28.31 3.41
N CYS A 242 -18.75 28.52 2.63
CA CYS A 242 -17.68 27.53 2.47
C CYS A 242 -17.09 27.11 3.82
N LEU A 243 -16.78 25.85 3.99
CA LEU A 243 -15.93 25.43 5.10
C LEU A 243 -14.61 26.22 5.02
N PRO A 244 -14.21 26.94 6.09
CA PRO A 244 -12.99 27.74 6.06
C PRO A 244 -11.77 26.90 5.65
N LEU A 245 -10.98 27.42 4.71
CA LEU A 245 -9.88 26.69 4.09
C LEU A 245 -8.84 26.18 5.12
N ASN A 246 -8.59 26.93 6.19
CA ASN A 246 -7.69 26.50 7.26
C ASN A 246 -8.24 25.28 8.04
N GLN A 247 -9.56 25.22 8.24
CA GLN A 247 -10.20 24.06 8.88
C GLN A 247 -10.17 22.84 7.96
N LEU A 248 -10.46 23.03 6.67
CA LEU A 248 -10.34 21.97 5.66
C LEU A 248 -8.92 21.41 5.60
N LYS A 249 -7.91 22.28 5.51
CA LYS A 249 -6.49 21.87 5.48
C LYS A 249 -6.11 21.09 6.73
N SER A 250 -6.48 21.59 7.90
CA SER A 250 -6.21 20.90 9.17
C SER A 250 -6.88 19.53 9.25
N ALA A 251 -8.10 19.38 8.74
CA ALA A 251 -8.82 18.12 8.75
C ALA A 251 -8.18 17.09 7.81
N ILE A 252 -7.85 17.47 6.59
CA ILE A 252 -7.20 16.60 5.60
C ILE A 252 -5.82 16.14 6.10
N GLU A 253 -5.02 17.06 6.66
CA GLU A 253 -3.72 16.76 7.21
C GLU A 253 -3.81 15.80 8.41
N GLU A 254 -4.78 15.99 9.28
CA GLU A 254 -5.02 15.09 10.41
C GLU A 254 -5.44 13.70 9.95
N ILE A 255 -6.31 13.58 8.92
CA ILE A 255 -6.70 12.30 8.34
C ILE A 255 -5.47 11.60 7.79
N TRP A 256 -4.64 12.29 7.00
CA TRP A 256 -3.41 11.73 6.45
C TRP A 256 -2.44 11.28 7.55
N THR A 257 -2.12 12.18 8.48
CA THR A 257 -1.16 11.91 9.56
C THR A 257 -1.54 10.67 10.38
N LYS A 258 -2.85 10.52 10.67
CA LYS A 258 -3.34 9.43 11.52
C LYS A 258 -3.61 8.13 10.77
N THR A 259 -3.85 8.15 9.47
CA THR A 259 -4.24 6.95 8.72
C THR A 259 -3.17 6.48 7.73
N GLN A 260 -2.30 7.38 7.28
CA GLN A 260 -1.34 7.13 6.23
C GLN A 260 -2.01 6.44 5.02
N THR A 261 -3.21 6.92 4.65
CA THR A 261 -4.02 6.34 3.59
C THR A 261 -4.33 7.41 2.55
N PRO A 262 -3.97 7.22 1.27
CA PRO A 262 -4.36 8.12 0.19
C PRO A 262 -5.86 8.41 0.20
N MET A 263 -6.24 9.61 -0.22
CA MET A 263 -7.64 10.04 -0.22
C MET A 263 -8.15 10.32 -1.63
N PHE A 264 -9.45 10.11 -1.81
CA PHE A 264 -10.21 10.68 -2.92
C PHE A 264 -11.25 11.64 -2.35
N ILE A 265 -11.43 12.79 -3.01
CA ILE A 265 -12.65 13.60 -2.84
C ILE A 265 -13.69 12.96 -3.76
N SER A 266 -14.52 12.11 -3.18
CA SER A 266 -15.26 11.11 -3.96
C SER A 266 -16.64 11.54 -4.44
N GLU A 267 -17.25 12.61 -3.83
CA GLU A 267 -18.63 13.03 -4.13
C GLU A 267 -18.84 14.54 -3.88
N TYR A 268 -17.84 15.37 -4.21
CA TYR A 268 -17.85 16.81 -3.93
C TYR A 268 -19.06 17.54 -4.50
N ASP A 269 -19.72 18.34 -3.67
CA ASP A 269 -20.75 19.28 -4.08
C ASP A 269 -20.81 20.53 -3.20
N ILE A 270 -21.29 21.64 -3.77
CA ILE A 270 -21.62 22.89 -3.08
C ILE A 270 -23.04 23.28 -3.46
N ALA A 271 -23.95 23.11 -2.52
CA ALA A 271 -25.37 23.33 -2.72
C ALA A 271 -25.76 24.77 -2.33
N THR A 272 -25.93 25.64 -3.32
CA THR A 272 -26.36 27.03 -3.11
C THR A 272 -26.96 27.63 -4.37
N GLU A 273 -27.93 28.55 -4.19
CA GLU A 273 -28.46 29.36 -5.29
C GLU A 273 -27.55 30.56 -5.61
N ASP A 274 -26.67 30.96 -4.68
CA ASP A 274 -25.73 32.06 -4.91
C ASP A 274 -24.53 31.58 -5.74
N ASP A 275 -24.44 32.16 -6.96
CA ASP A 275 -23.41 31.81 -7.93
C ASP A 275 -21.99 32.24 -7.47
N ASN A 276 -21.87 33.33 -6.71
CA ASN A 276 -20.58 33.80 -6.22
C ASN A 276 -20.10 32.94 -5.05
N ASP A 277 -20.98 32.58 -4.13
CA ASP A 277 -20.66 31.69 -3.03
C ASP A 277 -20.23 30.32 -3.57
N GLN A 278 -20.94 29.76 -4.55
CA GLN A 278 -20.55 28.50 -5.17
C GLN A 278 -19.16 28.58 -5.80
N LYS A 279 -18.93 29.63 -6.62
CA LYS A 279 -17.64 29.86 -7.25
C LYS A 279 -16.51 30.00 -6.23
N ASN A 280 -16.72 30.80 -5.17
CA ASN A 280 -15.71 31.01 -4.14
C ASN A 280 -15.33 29.70 -3.43
N CYS A 281 -16.31 28.82 -3.16
CA CYS A 281 -16.04 27.50 -2.59
C CYS A 281 -15.21 26.63 -3.55
N TYR A 282 -15.60 26.57 -4.81
CA TYR A 282 -14.86 25.84 -5.84
C TYR A 282 -13.43 26.34 -5.97
N GLU A 283 -13.22 27.66 -6.06
CA GLU A 283 -11.88 28.26 -6.16
C GLU A 283 -10.98 27.89 -4.98
N GLN A 284 -11.47 27.98 -3.76
CA GLN A 284 -10.67 27.69 -2.58
C GLN A 284 -10.42 26.19 -2.37
N GLN A 285 -11.46 25.38 -2.50
CA GLN A 285 -11.42 23.97 -2.12
C GLN A 285 -10.85 23.10 -3.23
N ILE A 286 -11.27 23.27 -4.48
CA ILE A 286 -10.73 22.50 -5.61
C ILE A 286 -9.24 22.84 -5.85
N SER A 287 -8.85 24.13 -5.75
CA SER A 287 -7.42 24.47 -5.84
C SER A 287 -6.61 23.76 -4.76
N TYR A 288 -7.10 23.74 -3.53
CA TYR A 288 -6.43 23.02 -2.46
C TYR A 288 -6.37 21.50 -2.72
N PHE A 289 -7.46 20.89 -3.16
CA PHE A 289 -7.48 19.46 -3.47
C PHE A 289 -6.54 19.11 -4.64
N MET A 290 -6.42 19.97 -5.63
CA MET A 290 -5.47 19.79 -6.74
C MET A 290 -4.02 19.84 -6.26
N GLU A 291 -3.68 20.74 -5.34
CA GLU A 291 -2.30 20.91 -4.85
C GLU A 291 -1.91 19.93 -3.72
N ASN A 292 -2.87 19.33 -3.03
CA ASN A 292 -2.57 18.43 -1.92
C ASN A 292 -2.09 17.06 -2.42
N GLU A 293 -0.87 16.69 -2.12
CA GLU A 293 -0.21 15.47 -2.63
C GLU A 293 -0.82 14.14 -2.15
N HIS A 294 -1.62 14.15 -1.08
CA HIS A 294 -2.26 12.97 -0.50
C HIS A 294 -3.67 12.68 -1.07
N ILE A 295 -4.15 13.55 -1.96
CA ILE A 295 -5.43 13.39 -2.66
C ILE A 295 -5.16 12.92 -4.08
N ALA A 296 -5.68 11.75 -4.45
CA ALA A 296 -5.42 11.11 -5.75
C ALA A 296 -6.37 11.56 -6.87
N GLY A 297 -7.54 12.10 -6.54
CA GLY A 297 -8.51 12.54 -7.54
C GLY A 297 -9.77 13.12 -6.93
N ILE A 298 -10.58 13.76 -7.76
CA ILE A 298 -11.79 14.49 -7.36
C ILE A 298 -12.95 14.02 -8.24
N THR A 299 -14.07 13.61 -7.63
CA THR A 299 -15.34 13.40 -8.33
C THR A 299 -16.34 14.43 -7.83
N ILE A 300 -16.85 15.28 -8.73
CA ILE A 300 -17.94 16.22 -8.45
C ILE A 300 -19.26 15.46 -8.58
N TRP A 301 -20.14 15.60 -7.57
CA TRP A 301 -21.37 14.79 -7.49
C TRP A 301 -22.55 15.42 -8.22
N GLY A 302 -22.42 15.53 -9.55
CA GLY A 302 -23.38 16.10 -10.47
C GLY A 302 -23.07 17.53 -10.89
N TYR A 303 -23.24 17.81 -12.18
CA TYR A 303 -22.88 19.12 -12.75
C TYR A 303 -24.07 19.86 -13.38
N ILE A 304 -25.21 19.20 -13.54
CA ILE A 304 -26.40 19.81 -14.17
C ILE A 304 -27.37 20.27 -13.09
N TYR A 305 -27.59 21.59 -13.03
CA TYR A 305 -28.58 22.20 -12.15
C TYR A 305 -29.99 21.58 -12.39
N GLY A 306 -30.70 21.27 -11.32
CA GLY A 306 -32.01 20.61 -11.36
C GLY A 306 -31.94 19.09 -11.51
N SER A 307 -30.73 18.51 -11.69
CA SER A 307 -30.54 17.05 -11.83
C SER A 307 -29.61 16.45 -10.78
N THR A 308 -29.12 17.24 -9.81
CA THR A 308 -28.33 16.73 -8.69
C THR A 308 -29.23 16.36 -7.52
N TRP A 309 -28.73 15.56 -6.57
CA TRP A 309 -29.48 15.07 -5.41
C TRP A 309 -29.86 16.15 -4.39
N THR A 310 -29.21 17.32 -4.44
CA THR A 310 -29.43 18.44 -3.52
C THR A 310 -30.77 19.13 -3.75
N THR A 311 -31.22 19.95 -2.80
CA THR A 311 -32.49 20.66 -2.90
C THR A 311 -32.54 21.48 -4.20
N ASN A 312 -33.58 21.29 -4.98
CA ASN A 312 -33.75 21.89 -6.33
C ASN A 312 -32.57 21.59 -7.30
N GLY A 313 -31.68 20.64 -6.97
CA GLY A 313 -30.50 20.38 -7.77
C GLY A 313 -29.51 21.54 -7.82
N ASN A 314 -29.44 22.37 -6.79
CA ASN A 314 -28.73 23.65 -6.79
C ASN A 314 -27.19 23.52 -6.61
N SER A 315 -26.67 22.30 -6.42
CA SER A 315 -25.24 22.03 -6.52
C SER A 315 -24.72 21.96 -7.95
N GLY A 316 -25.60 21.81 -8.93
CA GLY A 316 -25.22 21.79 -10.35
C GLY A 316 -24.56 23.11 -10.79
N ILE A 317 -23.52 22.98 -11.61
CA ILE A 317 -22.66 24.10 -12.07
C ILE A 317 -22.92 24.50 -13.54
N ILE A 318 -23.82 23.80 -14.23
CA ILE A 318 -24.39 24.18 -15.53
C ILE A 318 -25.89 24.32 -15.39
N LYS A 319 -26.45 25.53 -15.63
CA LYS A 319 -27.86 25.86 -15.47
C LYS A 319 -28.46 26.28 -16.80
N ASN A 320 -29.49 25.57 -17.26
CA ASN A 320 -30.16 25.84 -18.55
C ASN A 320 -29.22 25.88 -19.76
N GLY A 321 -28.20 25.00 -19.76
CA GLY A 321 -27.18 24.94 -20.82
C GLY A 321 -26.09 26.00 -20.74
N ASN A 322 -26.12 26.87 -19.73
CA ASN A 322 -25.10 27.89 -19.52
C ASN A 322 -24.24 27.55 -18.29
N ASP A 323 -22.98 27.89 -18.35
CA ASP A 323 -22.06 27.75 -17.23
C ASP A 323 -22.47 28.69 -16.10
N ARG A 324 -22.56 28.18 -14.87
CA ARG A 324 -22.49 29.02 -13.67
C ARG A 324 -21.03 29.45 -13.46
N PRO A 325 -20.76 30.53 -12.72
CA PRO A 325 -19.39 31.04 -12.49
C PRO A 325 -18.38 29.99 -12.02
N ALA A 326 -18.80 29.01 -11.22
CA ALA A 326 -17.96 27.89 -10.82
C ALA A 326 -17.48 27.04 -12.01
N MET A 327 -18.35 26.73 -12.96
CA MET A 327 -17.97 25.98 -14.16
C MET A 327 -17.08 26.81 -15.09
N THR A 328 -17.36 28.10 -15.25
CA THR A 328 -16.50 29.00 -16.01
C THR A 328 -15.08 29.04 -15.43
N TRP A 329 -14.98 29.09 -14.10
CA TRP A 329 -13.70 29.04 -13.41
C TRP A 329 -12.99 27.68 -13.62
N LEU A 330 -13.65 26.54 -13.46
CA LEU A 330 -13.08 25.21 -13.70
C LEU A 330 -12.50 25.07 -15.11
N LYS A 331 -13.22 25.56 -16.14
CA LYS A 331 -12.76 25.57 -17.54
C LYS A 331 -11.48 26.37 -17.75
N SER A 332 -11.28 27.41 -16.96
CA SER A 332 -10.05 28.23 -17.00
C SER A 332 -8.93 27.62 -16.16
N TYR A 333 -9.26 27.06 -14.99
CA TYR A 333 -8.29 26.60 -14.01
C TYR A 333 -7.67 25.24 -14.38
N LEU A 334 -8.48 24.21 -14.60
CA LEU A 334 -8.00 22.83 -14.75
C LEU A 334 -7.00 22.62 -15.89
N PRO A 335 -7.17 23.19 -17.11
CA PRO A 335 -6.23 22.96 -18.20
C PRO A 335 -4.80 23.50 -17.96
N SER A 336 -4.66 24.46 -17.04
CA SER A 336 -3.39 25.13 -16.75
C SER A 336 -2.76 24.76 -15.41
N HIS A 337 -3.44 23.90 -14.61
CA HIS A 337 -2.98 23.52 -13.29
C HIS A 337 -2.85 21.98 -13.19
N PRO A 338 -1.63 21.46 -13.34
CA PRO A 338 -1.40 20.01 -13.35
C PRO A 338 -1.69 19.35 -12.00
N GLY A 339 -1.75 20.13 -10.91
CA GLY A 339 -1.92 19.59 -9.57
C GLY A 339 -0.69 18.82 -9.07
N ASN A 340 -0.82 18.24 -7.88
CA ASN A 340 0.21 17.41 -7.25
C ASN A 340 -0.40 16.10 -6.77
N ASN A 341 0.13 14.94 -7.20
CA ASN A 341 -0.35 13.62 -6.78
C ASN A 341 0.85 12.72 -6.49
N SER A 342 1.19 12.57 -5.22
CA SER A 342 2.27 11.69 -4.72
C SER A 342 1.72 10.39 -4.13
N THR A 343 0.45 10.06 -4.39
CA THR A 343 -0.21 8.91 -3.77
C THR A 343 0.19 7.55 -4.37
N GLY A 344 0.82 7.54 -5.53
CA GLY A 344 1.04 6.31 -6.31
C GLY A 344 -0.23 5.76 -6.98
N LEU A 345 -1.40 6.40 -6.78
CA LEU A 345 -2.67 6.00 -7.38
C LEU A 345 -2.92 6.76 -8.70
N LEU A 346 -3.99 6.43 -9.36
CA LEU A 346 -4.46 6.90 -10.67
C LEU A 346 -4.07 8.35 -11.01
N GLY A 347 -3.49 8.56 -12.19
CA GLY A 347 -3.05 9.88 -12.67
C GLY A 347 -1.72 10.36 -12.09
N SER A 348 -1.23 9.75 -11.02
CA SER A 348 0.13 10.03 -10.58
C SER A 348 1.11 9.73 -11.72
N THR A 349 2.08 10.60 -11.97
CA THR A 349 3.30 10.16 -12.64
C THR A 349 3.74 8.90 -11.92
N PRO A 350 3.97 7.76 -12.61
CA PRO A 350 4.47 6.59 -11.94
C PRO A 350 5.74 7.02 -11.20
N VAL A 351 5.64 7.16 -9.89
CA VAL A 351 6.84 7.13 -9.06
C VAL A 351 7.31 5.71 -9.26
N GLU A 352 8.39 5.49 -10.00
CA GLU A 352 9.01 4.17 -10.03
C GLU A 352 9.14 3.76 -8.56
N PRO A 353 8.64 2.59 -8.15
CA PRO A 353 8.72 2.18 -6.77
C PRO A 353 10.18 2.28 -6.35
N GLU A 354 10.50 3.21 -5.48
CA GLU A 354 11.83 3.24 -4.90
C GLU A 354 11.85 2.14 -3.84
N PRO A 355 12.68 1.09 -4.00
CA PRO A 355 12.83 0.08 -2.97
C PRO A 355 13.34 0.75 -1.69
N GLN A 356 13.04 0.15 -0.55
CA GLN A 356 13.69 0.58 0.69
C GLN A 356 15.21 0.55 0.54
N LYS A 357 15.91 1.40 1.27
CA LYS A 357 17.37 1.58 1.16
C LYS A 357 18.01 1.46 2.53
N PRO A 358 19.20 0.86 2.59
CA PRO A 358 20.00 0.90 3.82
C PRO A 358 20.19 2.33 4.30
N PHE A 359 19.92 2.61 5.57
CA PHE A 359 20.08 3.96 6.12
C PHE A 359 21.53 4.45 6.05
N LYS A 360 22.51 3.57 6.26
CA LYS A 360 23.93 3.89 6.13
C LYS A 360 24.45 3.89 4.68
N GLY A 361 23.58 3.77 3.68
CA GLY A 361 23.93 3.84 2.25
C GLY A 361 24.45 2.53 1.64
N SER A 362 24.67 1.49 2.44
CA SER A 362 25.04 0.14 2.00
C SER A 362 24.46 -0.91 2.93
N ALA A 363 24.25 -2.14 2.41
CA ALA A 363 23.85 -3.28 3.22
C ALA A 363 24.84 -3.52 4.37
N PHE A 364 24.31 -3.86 5.55
CA PHE A 364 25.12 -4.19 6.71
C PHE A 364 25.92 -5.49 6.48
N ASP A 365 27.19 -5.43 6.75
CA ASP A 365 28.02 -6.63 6.84
C ASP A 365 27.78 -7.30 8.22
N LEU A 366 27.55 -8.60 8.21
CA LEU A 366 27.25 -9.35 9.44
C LEU A 366 28.47 -9.58 10.35
N THR A 367 29.61 -8.96 10.05
CA THR A 367 30.84 -9.03 10.87
C THR A 367 30.91 -7.95 11.98
N THR A 368 29.99 -7.01 11.97
CA THR A 368 29.87 -5.93 12.96
C THR A 368 28.48 -5.87 13.54
N ALA A 369 28.35 -5.33 14.75
CA ALA A 369 27.04 -5.06 15.34
C ALA A 369 26.24 -4.08 14.45
N ILE A 370 24.93 -4.28 14.40
CA ILE A 370 23.98 -3.42 13.74
C ILE A 370 23.24 -2.66 14.82
N GLU A 371 23.36 -1.33 14.80
CA GLU A 371 22.64 -0.46 15.73
C GLU A 371 21.14 -0.46 15.38
N ALA A 372 20.29 -0.61 16.37
CA ALA A 372 18.87 -0.81 16.15
C ALA A 372 18.19 0.41 15.52
N GLU A 373 18.66 1.62 15.79
CA GLU A 373 18.15 2.86 15.19
C GLU A 373 18.55 3.06 13.73
N ASP A 374 19.44 2.22 13.20
CA ASP A 374 19.91 2.26 11.82
C ASP A 374 19.02 1.47 10.83
N PHE A 375 17.77 1.20 11.20
CA PHE A 375 16.81 0.53 10.32
C PHE A 375 16.67 1.27 8.97
N ASP A 376 16.28 0.55 7.94
CA ASP A 376 16.25 1.04 6.56
C ASP A 376 15.37 2.29 6.38
N ILE A 377 15.65 3.05 5.34
CA ILE A 377 14.79 4.13 4.86
C ILE A 377 13.65 3.48 4.07
N PRO A 378 12.37 3.76 4.41
CA PRO A 378 11.24 3.27 3.65
C PRO A 378 11.36 3.63 2.17
N GLY A 379 10.95 2.71 1.31
CA GLY A 379 10.79 2.99 -0.11
C GLY A 379 9.61 3.92 -0.37
N LYS A 380 9.43 4.31 -1.62
CA LYS A 380 8.29 5.09 -2.10
C LYS A 380 7.48 4.28 -3.10
N GLY A 381 6.17 4.50 -3.09
CA GLY A 381 5.25 3.79 -3.97
C GLY A 381 4.82 2.44 -3.42
N ARG A 382 4.18 1.64 -4.27
CA ARG A 382 3.68 0.32 -3.92
C ARG A 382 4.65 -0.77 -4.36
N ASN A 383 4.77 -1.80 -3.54
CA ASN A 383 5.41 -3.04 -3.91
C ASN A 383 4.62 -3.74 -5.03
N GLU A 384 5.25 -4.68 -5.75
CA GLU A 384 4.60 -5.47 -6.81
C GLU A 384 3.37 -6.24 -6.31
N ASP A 385 3.33 -6.61 -5.04
CA ASP A 385 2.19 -7.25 -4.37
C ASP A 385 1.07 -6.27 -3.98
N GLY A 386 1.23 -4.98 -4.26
CA GLY A 386 0.25 -3.93 -3.95
C GLY A 386 0.30 -3.40 -2.52
N THR A 387 1.27 -3.81 -1.71
CA THR A 387 1.47 -3.28 -0.35
C THR A 387 2.26 -1.96 -0.36
N ASN A 388 2.15 -1.17 0.71
CA ASN A 388 3.01 -0.02 0.89
C ASN A 388 4.40 -0.46 1.32
N ASN A 389 5.42 0.20 0.76
CA ASN A 389 6.80 -0.08 1.08
C ASN A 389 7.18 0.63 2.40
N ALA A 390 7.04 -0.07 3.52
CA ALA A 390 7.39 0.42 4.85
C ALA A 390 8.49 -0.45 5.46
N SER A 391 9.56 0.16 5.95
CA SER A 391 10.71 -0.53 6.57
C SER A 391 10.64 -0.57 8.11
N TYR A 392 9.56 -0.11 8.71
CA TYR A 392 9.32 -0.17 10.16
C TYR A 392 7.82 0.02 10.46
N SER A 393 7.39 -0.49 11.61
CA SER A 393 6.06 -0.16 12.16
C SER A 393 6.09 1.17 12.90
N ALA A 394 4.96 1.88 12.93
CA ALA A 394 4.81 3.05 13.78
C ALA A 394 4.99 2.67 15.25
N GLY A 395 5.96 3.27 15.92
CA GLY A 395 6.19 3.06 17.35
C GLY A 395 5.08 3.65 18.21
N SER A 396 4.91 3.12 19.42
CA SER A 396 4.20 3.86 20.48
C SER A 396 5.11 4.97 20.99
N SER A 397 4.57 6.16 21.26
CA SER A 397 5.35 7.24 21.87
C SER A 397 5.74 6.89 23.30
N CYS A 398 7.02 6.97 23.61
CA CYS A 398 7.47 7.04 24.99
C CYS A 398 7.13 8.38 25.61
N ASP A 399 6.97 8.42 26.94
CA ASP A 399 6.73 9.67 27.66
C ASP A 399 7.92 10.65 27.51
N GLY A 400 7.77 11.63 26.66
CA GLY A 400 8.36 12.97 26.73
C GLY A 400 9.87 13.16 26.52
N THR A 401 10.74 12.14 26.52
CA THR A 401 12.21 12.31 26.50
C THR A 401 12.95 11.63 25.36
N TRP A 402 12.24 11.02 24.44
CA TRP A 402 12.79 10.15 23.39
C TRP A 402 12.94 10.84 22.02
N ASN A 403 13.05 12.16 21.97
CA ASN A 403 13.17 12.89 20.71
C ASN A 403 14.61 13.32 20.48
N THR A 404 15.38 12.49 19.79
CA THR A 404 16.63 12.91 19.17
C THR A 404 16.36 13.41 17.75
N THR A 405 17.28 14.20 17.21
CA THR A 405 17.29 14.59 15.78
C THR A 405 17.74 13.43 14.88
N TYR A 406 18.10 12.29 15.45
CA TYR A 406 18.47 11.10 14.70
C TYR A 406 17.21 10.45 14.12
N ARG A 407 17.19 10.16 12.83
CA ARG A 407 16.03 9.65 12.10
C ARG A 407 14.83 10.60 12.15
N GLU A 408 15.09 11.90 12.05
CA GLU A 408 14.05 12.93 11.98
C GLU A 408 13.03 12.59 10.88
N GLY A 409 11.73 12.74 11.21
CA GLY A 409 10.62 12.39 10.31
C GLY A 409 10.09 10.95 10.45
N THR A 410 10.71 10.09 11.30
CA THR A 410 10.13 8.79 11.65
C THR A 410 9.22 8.91 12.89
N THR A 411 8.34 7.92 13.08
CA THR A 411 7.48 7.82 14.27
C THR A 411 8.11 6.92 15.36
N VAL A 412 9.35 6.52 15.18
CA VAL A 412 10.08 5.63 16.09
C VAL A 412 10.66 6.43 17.23
N SER A 413 10.48 5.97 18.46
CA SER A 413 11.10 6.58 19.65
C SER A 413 12.58 6.20 19.72
N ILE A 414 13.47 7.18 19.54
CA ILE A 414 14.92 6.99 19.63
C ILE A 414 15.45 7.90 20.73
N GLY A 415 16.26 7.35 21.65
CA GLY A 415 16.79 8.08 22.79
C GLY A 415 18.21 7.64 23.17
N GLU A 416 18.88 8.48 23.95
CA GLU A 416 20.23 8.18 24.46
C GLU A 416 20.13 7.30 25.71
N LYS A 417 20.57 6.04 25.61
CA LYS A 417 20.71 5.07 26.70
C LYS A 417 21.90 4.16 26.43
N ASN A 418 22.37 3.47 27.45
CA ASN A 418 23.46 2.49 27.37
C ASN A 418 24.77 3.02 26.70
N GLY A 419 24.97 4.36 26.71
CA GLY A 419 26.13 5.00 26.10
C GLY A 419 26.01 5.23 24.57
N GLY A 420 24.85 4.97 23.97
CA GLY A 420 24.55 5.16 22.55
C GLY A 420 23.11 5.58 22.35
N LEU A 421 22.61 5.44 21.11
CA LEU A 421 21.20 5.58 20.77
C LEU A 421 20.52 4.21 20.89
N VAL A 422 19.26 4.21 21.25
CA VAL A 422 18.45 3.00 21.31
C VAL A 422 17.05 3.28 20.76
N ILE A 423 16.42 2.27 20.18
CA ILE A 423 14.99 2.32 19.86
C ILE A 423 14.18 1.80 21.06
N GLY A 424 13.22 2.58 21.52
CA GLY A 424 12.49 2.26 22.74
C GLY A 424 10.98 2.26 22.57
N CYS A 425 10.30 1.86 23.65
CA CYS A 425 8.84 1.78 23.71
C CYS A 425 8.22 0.87 22.65
N ASN A 426 8.89 -0.24 22.32
CA ASN A 426 8.47 -1.14 21.30
C ASN A 426 7.53 -2.23 21.86
N PRO A 427 6.20 -2.15 21.63
CA PRO A 427 5.27 -3.20 22.02
C PRO A 427 5.35 -4.42 21.11
N THR A 428 4.75 -5.51 21.54
CA THR A 428 4.54 -6.71 20.72
C THR A 428 3.96 -6.34 19.35
N GLY A 429 4.57 -6.86 18.29
CA GLY A 429 4.19 -6.62 16.90
C GLY A 429 4.93 -5.47 16.23
N ASN A 430 5.70 -4.65 16.96
CA ASN A 430 6.58 -3.68 16.34
C ASN A 430 7.71 -4.40 15.59
N TYR A 431 8.06 -3.87 14.41
CA TYR A 431 9.14 -4.42 13.60
C TYR A 431 10.01 -3.31 12.99
N PHE A 432 11.25 -3.70 12.64
CA PHE A 432 12.25 -2.87 11.98
C PHE A 432 13.00 -3.71 10.96
N GLU A 433 13.26 -3.15 9.79
CA GLU A 433 13.91 -3.86 8.70
C GLU A 433 15.29 -3.29 8.41
N TYR A 434 16.20 -4.18 8.07
CA TYR A 434 17.60 -3.86 7.79
C TYR A 434 18.02 -4.60 6.53
N THR A 435 18.57 -3.88 5.56
CA THR A 435 19.22 -4.52 4.41
C THR A 435 20.56 -5.06 4.86
N ILE A 436 20.71 -6.38 4.85
CA ILE A 436 21.93 -7.09 5.26
C ILE A 436 22.57 -7.81 4.09
N LYS A 437 23.88 -8.06 4.16
CA LYS A 437 24.61 -8.87 3.20
C LYS A 437 25.03 -10.18 3.85
N VAL A 438 24.27 -11.24 3.56
CA VAL A 438 24.52 -12.60 4.07
C VAL A 438 25.73 -13.20 3.33
N PRO A 439 26.84 -13.53 4.01
CA PRO A 439 28.06 -14.01 3.35
C PRO A 439 27.93 -15.45 2.84
N ALA A 440 27.22 -16.30 3.58
CA ALA A 440 27.02 -17.71 3.28
C ALA A 440 25.71 -18.21 3.88
N THR A 441 25.14 -19.27 3.30
CA THR A 441 24.04 -20.02 3.89
C THR A 441 24.49 -20.80 5.11
N GLY A 442 23.62 -20.97 6.09
CA GLY A 442 23.91 -21.75 7.29
C GLY A 442 23.41 -21.10 8.56
N GLU A 443 23.85 -21.64 9.70
CA GLU A 443 23.46 -21.17 11.02
C GLU A 443 24.52 -20.24 11.61
N MET A 444 24.05 -19.20 12.30
CA MET A 444 24.86 -18.26 13.08
C MET A 444 24.22 -18.07 14.44
N VAL A 445 24.98 -17.62 15.42
CA VAL A 445 24.42 -17.11 16.67
C VAL A 445 24.09 -15.63 16.47
N VAL A 446 22.88 -15.25 16.78
CA VAL A 446 22.48 -13.84 16.88
C VAL A 446 22.39 -13.44 18.35
N LYS A 447 22.95 -12.30 18.71
CA LYS A 447 22.86 -11.69 20.03
C LYS A 447 22.21 -10.32 19.87
N ALA A 448 21.36 -9.95 20.81
CA ALA A 448 20.78 -8.60 20.88
C ALA A 448 21.00 -8.01 22.26
N THR A 449 21.40 -6.74 22.30
CA THR A 449 21.54 -5.94 23.52
C THR A 449 20.22 -5.19 23.75
N VAL A 450 19.57 -5.47 24.87
CA VAL A 450 18.17 -5.05 25.13
C VAL A 450 17.94 -4.69 26.59
N ALA A 451 16.91 -3.90 26.85
CA ALA A 451 16.38 -3.66 28.19
C ALA A 451 14.88 -3.88 28.24
N ALA A 452 14.36 -4.31 29.40
CA ALA A 452 12.94 -4.47 29.65
C ALA A 452 12.67 -4.38 31.17
N ASP A 453 11.44 -4.01 31.53
CA ASP A 453 10.89 -4.20 32.86
C ASP A 453 9.83 -5.30 32.78
N GLY A 454 10.26 -6.54 33.05
CA GLY A 454 9.50 -7.74 32.84
C GLY A 454 10.00 -8.62 31.69
N GLU A 455 9.10 -9.47 31.14
CA GLU A 455 9.43 -10.39 30.06
C GLU A 455 9.29 -9.74 28.68
N GLY A 456 10.33 -9.85 27.86
CA GLY A 456 10.34 -9.46 26.45
C GLY A 456 10.87 -10.57 25.56
N ALA A 457 10.56 -10.52 24.28
CA ALA A 457 11.12 -11.44 23.30
C ALA A 457 11.21 -10.81 21.90
N LEU A 458 12.26 -11.19 21.16
CA LEU A 458 12.49 -10.80 19.77
C LEU A 458 12.53 -12.03 18.87
N VAL A 459 12.17 -11.85 17.60
CA VAL A 459 12.42 -12.81 16.53
C VAL A 459 12.95 -12.09 15.30
N PHE A 460 13.70 -12.83 14.46
CA PHE A 460 14.15 -12.34 13.17
C PHE A 460 13.43 -13.09 12.05
N LYS A 461 13.08 -12.36 10.98
CA LYS A 461 12.39 -12.88 9.80
C LYS A 461 13.11 -12.49 8.51
N ILE A 462 12.94 -13.29 7.46
CA ILE A 462 13.20 -12.94 6.06
C ILE A 462 11.88 -13.10 5.31
N GLY A 463 11.32 -12.00 4.84
CA GLY A 463 9.91 -11.97 4.42
C GLY A 463 8.99 -12.40 5.56
N ASP A 464 8.03 -13.28 5.29
CA ASP A 464 7.10 -13.79 6.32
C ASP A 464 7.68 -14.94 7.16
N LYS A 465 8.89 -15.44 6.81
CA LYS A 465 9.48 -16.61 7.46
C LYS A 465 10.31 -16.20 8.67
N VAL A 466 9.98 -16.72 9.86
CA VAL A 466 10.86 -16.65 11.03
C VAL A 466 12.11 -17.51 10.76
N VAL A 467 13.27 -16.90 10.88
CA VAL A 467 14.57 -17.51 10.60
C VAL A 467 15.45 -17.65 11.84
N SER A 468 14.99 -17.18 13.01
CA SER A 468 15.72 -17.30 14.29
C SER A 468 14.93 -18.07 15.32
N ASP A 469 15.64 -18.49 16.39
CA ASP A 469 15.01 -18.79 17.66
C ASP A 469 14.28 -17.55 18.21
N THR A 470 13.38 -17.77 19.17
CA THR A 470 12.83 -16.66 19.94
C THR A 470 13.85 -16.22 21.02
N LEU A 471 14.40 -15.03 20.85
CA LEU A 471 15.35 -14.44 21.79
C LEU A 471 14.57 -13.88 22.98
N LYS A 472 14.58 -14.59 24.11
CA LYS A 472 13.85 -14.21 25.33
C LYS A 472 14.75 -13.40 26.25
N TYR A 473 14.19 -12.35 26.85
CA TYR A 473 14.85 -11.53 27.86
C TYR A 473 13.90 -11.24 29.01
N THR A 474 14.42 -11.25 30.23
CA THR A 474 13.68 -10.82 31.42
C THR A 474 14.54 -9.81 32.15
N GLY A 475 14.08 -8.59 32.23
CA GLY A 475 14.74 -7.48 32.91
C GLY A 475 13.95 -7.00 34.13
N ASP A 476 14.56 -6.14 34.91
CA ASP A 476 14.00 -5.48 36.08
C ASP A 476 14.06 -3.94 36.00
N SER A 477 14.50 -3.42 34.86
CA SER A 477 14.66 -1.97 34.63
C SER A 477 14.87 -1.65 33.15
N TRP A 478 14.30 -0.55 32.72
CA TRP A 478 14.51 0.05 31.39
C TRP A 478 15.90 0.69 31.21
N ASP A 479 16.69 0.83 32.29
CA ASP A 479 18.01 1.43 32.25
C ASP A 479 19.15 0.39 32.40
N LYS A 480 18.78 -0.88 32.53
CA LYS A 480 19.72 -2.00 32.60
C LYS A 480 19.67 -2.82 31.33
N PHE A 481 20.64 -2.61 30.46
CA PHE A 481 20.79 -3.41 29.26
C PHE A 481 21.51 -4.72 29.56
N GLY A 482 21.05 -5.76 28.91
CA GLY A 482 21.67 -7.08 28.97
C GLY A 482 21.57 -7.75 27.59
N THR A 483 22.25 -8.89 27.46
CA THR A 483 22.29 -9.61 26.19
C THR A 483 21.35 -10.80 26.20
N THR A 484 20.54 -10.91 25.14
CA THR A 484 19.81 -12.14 24.80
C THR A 484 20.38 -12.74 23.53
N ARG A 485 20.22 -14.05 23.32
CA ARG A 485 20.79 -14.74 22.15
C ARG A 485 19.93 -15.92 21.69
N GLY A 486 20.13 -16.31 20.43
CA GLY A 486 19.54 -17.47 19.81
C GLY A 486 20.28 -17.85 18.53
N THR A 487 19.86 -18.92 17.89
CA THR A 487 20.35 -19.33 16.59
C THR A 487 19.53 -18.64 15.50
N ILE A 488 20.19 -18.21 14.42
CA ILE A 488 19.55 -17.74 13.20
C ILE A 488 20.07 -18.52 12.00
N LYS A 489 19.20 -18.85 11.04
CA LYS A 489 19.55 -19.63 9.86
C LYS A 489 19.22 -18.88 8.58
N PHE A 490 20.22 -18.71 7.73
CA PHE A 490 20.08 -18.13 6.42
C PHE A 490 20.06 -19.21 5.33
N ASP A 491 19.00 -19.27 4.54
CA ASP A 491 18.84 -20.22 3.44
C ASP A 491 19.42 -19.71 2.12
N ALA A 492 19.70 -18.41 2.01
CA ALA A 492 20.29 -17.78 0.83
C ALA A 492 21.41 -16.80 1.20
N LYS A 493 22.42 -16.66 0.35
CA LYS A 493 23.48 -15.65 0.42
C LYS A 493 23.09 -14.40 -0.37
N GLY A 494 23.79 -13.28 -0.12
CA GLY A 494 23.62 -12.02 -0.82
C GLY A 494 22.81 -11.01 -0.01
N GLU A 495 22.35 -9.96 -0.67
CA GLU A 495 21.53 -8.95 -0.01
C GLU A 495 20.13 -9.49 0.28
N GLN A 496 19.68 -9.28 1.51
CA GLN A 496 18.38 -9.67 2.01
C GLN A 496 17.86 -8.61 2.97
N ILE A 497 16.56 -8.51 3.10
CA ILE A 497 15.90 -7.68 4.09
C ILE A 497 15.64 -8.55 5.33
N LEU A 498 16.29 -8.19 6.44
CA LEU A 498 16.11 -8.81 7.74
C LEU A 498 15.12 -7.99 8.56
N THR A 499 14.06 -8.61 9.01
CA THR A 499 13.07 -8.00 9.91
C THR A 499 13.34 -8.43 11.34
N LEU A 500 13.61 -7.47 12.23
CA LEU A 500 13.59 -7.64 13.68
C LEU A 500 12.20 -7.31 14.19
N GLU A 501 11.52 -8.25 14.85
CA GLU A 501 10.16 -8.08 15.37
C GLU A 501 10.09 -8.34 16.86
N VAL A 502 9.35 -7.51 17.59
CA VAL A 502 9.03 -7.72 19.00
C VAL A 502 7.93 -8.79 19.10
N ALA A 503 8.33 -9.99 19.49
CA ALA A 503 7.43 -11.14 19.59
C ALA A 503 6.61 -11.16 20.90
N LYS A 504 7.11 -10.52 21.97
CA LYS A 504 6.43 -10.45 23.26
C LYS A 504 6.85 -9.24 24.07
N GLY A 505 5.90 -8.65 24.80
CA GLY A 505 6.14 -7.62 25.84
C GLY A 505 6.44 -6.26 25.27
N TYR A 506 7.14 -5.45 26.07
CA TYR A 506 7.76 -4.19 25.68
C TYR A 506 9.27 -4.37 25.84
N ILE A 507 10.05 -3.83 24.89
CA ILE A 507 11.50 -4.01 24.91
C ILE A 507 12.19 -2.80 24.23
N ASP A 508 13.23 -2.28 24.89
CA ASP A 508 14.16 -1.32 24.31
C ASP A 508 15.32 -2.10 23.67
N ILE A 509 15.77 -1.69 22.48
CA ILE A 509 16.76 -2.40 21.69
C ILE A 509 17.88 -1.43 21.33
N ASP A 510 19.11 -1.79 21.71
CA ASP A 510 20.31 -1.04 21.44
C ASP A 510 20.95 -1.50 20.10
N ASN A 511 21.39 -2.75 20.05
CA ASN A 511 22.00 -3.32 18.86
C ASN A 511 21.80 -4.83 18.78
N PHE A 512 22.19 -5.41 17.66
CA PHE A 512 22.31 -6.85 17.52
C PHE A 512 23.51 -7.22 16.64
N GLU A 513 24.13 -8.37 16.94
CA GLU A 513 25.31 -8.87 16.25
C GLU A 513 25.18 -10.34 15.87
N PHE A 514 25.92 -10.74 14.83
CA PHE A 514 25.99 -12.11 14.37
C PHE A 514 27.40 -12.66 14.63
N VAL A 515 27.46 -13.82 15.27
CA VAL A 515 28.71 -14.52 15.52
C VAL A 515 28.70 -15.85 14.79
N LEU A 516 29.73 -16.12 14.03
CA LEU A 516 29.98 -17.45 13.53
C LEU A 516 30.13 -18.39 14.74
N THR A 517 29.59 -19.61 14.64
CA THR A 517 29.59 -20.61 15.71
C THR A 517 31.00 -21.21 15.90
N ASP A 518 32.01 -20.37 16.11
CA ASP A 518 33.35 -20.78 16.48
C ASP A 518 33.54 -20.70 18.00
N CYS A 519 32.65 -21.34 18.73
CA CYS A 519 32.89 -21.56 20.15
C CYS A 519 33.85 -22.73 20.30
N ALA A 520 35.01 -22.49 20.90
CA ALA A 520 35.89 -23.58 21.30
C ALA A 520 35.13 -24.57 22.18
N PRO A 521 35.28 -25.88 21.99
CA PRO A 521 34.65 -26.88 22.86
C PRO A 521 34.95 -26.56 24.34
N GLY A 522 33.88 -26.42 25.14
CA GLY A 522 33.96 -26.10 26.56
C GLY A 522 33.86 -24.62 26.94
N ASP A 523 33.63 -23.69 25.98
CA ASP A 523 33.38 -22.28 26.30
C ASP A 523 31.95 -22.11 26.84
N ALA A 524 31.84 -21.98 28.18
CA ALA A 524 30.56 -21.78 28.87
C ALA A 524 29.83 -20.49 28.45
N SER A 525 30.50 -19.54 27.77
CA SER A 525 29.91 -18.30 27.26
C SER A 525 29.02 -18.55 26.04
N CYS A 526 29.17 -19.72 25.40
CA CYS A 526 28.46 -20.09 24.16
C CYS A 526 27.12 -20.81 24.36
N GLY A 527 26.77 -21.27 25.58
CA GLY A 527 25.41 -21.72 25.97
C GLY A 527 24.86 -23.00 25.31
N GLY A 528 25.71 -23.79 24.65
CA GLY A 528 25.35 -25.16 24.25
C GLY A 528 25.63 -26.16 25.40
N PRO A 529 24.99 -27.37 25.36
CA PRO A 529 25.40 -28.43 26.28
C PRO A 529 26.88 -28.71 26.06
N SER A 530 27.69 -28.71 27.16
CA SER A 530 29.09 -29.04 27.10
C SER A 530 29.26 -30.48 26.59
N ILE A 531 29.73 -30.63 25.36
CA ILE A 531 30.17 -31.92 24.83
C ILE A 531 31.61 -32.12 25.31
N ASP A 532 31.81 -33.19 26.09
CA ASP A 532 33.14 -33.60 26.49
C ASP A 532 33.84 -34.25 25.26
N CYS A 533 34.69 -33.45 24.60
CA CYS A 533 35.38 -33.89 23.39
C CYS A 533 36.47 -34.93 23.68
N ASP A 534 36.92 -35.05 24.92
CA ASP A 534 37.83 -36.14 25.32
C ASP A 534 37.10 -37.47 25.44
N ALA A 535 35.83 -37.42 25.78
CA ALA A 535 34.94 -38.60 25.83
C ALA A 535 34.29 -38.93 24.48
N HIS A 536 34.11 -37.93 23.58
CA HIS A 536 33.44 -38.07 22.30
C HIS A 536 34.20 -37.36 21.14
N PRO A 537 35.44 -37.85 20.84
CA PRO A 537 36.28 -37.19 19.83
C PRO A 537 35.71 -37.19 18.40
N ASP A 538 34.77 -38.07 18.10
CA ASP A 538 34.13 -38.20 16.80
C ASP A 538 32.82 -37.38 16.68
N ALA A 539 32.37 -36.65 17.72
CA ALA A 539 31.23 -35.78 17.63
C ALA A 539 31.51 -34.61 16.67
N ASP A 540 30.56 -34.27 15.80
CA ASP A 540 30.72 -33.18 14.83
C ASP A 540 31.19 -31.86 15.45
N ALA A 541 30.79 -31.61 16.71
CA ALA A 541 31.21 -30.43 17.47
C ALA A 541 32.67 -30.49 17.96
N CYS A 542 33.34 -31.66 17.93
CA CYS A 542 34.71 -31.89 18.38
C CYS A 542 35.70 -32.06 17.25
N GLN A 543 35.25 -32.16 16.02
CA GLN A 543 36.14 -32.16 14.86
C GLN A 543 36.70 -30.75 14.66
N PRO A 544 38.02 -30.60 14.35
CA PRO A 544 38.56 -29.29 14.05
C PRO A 544 37.81 -28.71 12.86
N LEU A 545 36.99 -27.73 13.11
CA LEU A 545 36.36 -26.92 12.08
C LEU A 545 37.50 -26.27 11.29
N ILE A 546 37.83 -26.83 10.12
CA ILE A 546 38.56 -26.09 9.10
C ILE A 546 37.64 -24.92 8.79
N SER A 547 37.99 -23.75 9.34
CA SER A 547 37.12 -22.57 9.27
C SER A 547 36.70 -22.36 7.80
N VAL A 548 35.41 -22.26 7.54
CA VAL A 548 34.89 -21.90 6.23
C VAL A 548 35.47 -20.56 5.76
N ALA A 549 35.88 -19.70 6.71
CA ALA A 549 36.63 -18.48 6.46
C ALA A 549 38.04 -18.72 5.86
N GLN A 550 38.73 -19.82 6.22
CA GLN A 550 40.03 -20.14 5.60
C GLN A 550 39.87 -20.80 4.22
N GLN A 551 38.74 -21.43 3.89
CA GLN A 551 38.45 -21.88 2.54
C GLN A 551 37.95 -20.77 1.60
N GLN A 552 37.53 -19.62 2.11
CA GLN A 552 36.95 -18.53 1.31
C GLN A 552 37.86 -17.31 1.12
N MET A 553 39.08 -17.29 1.60
CA MET A 553 40.08 -16.36 1.06
C MET A 553 40.59 -16.83 -0.32
N LYS A 554 39.71 -17.18 -1.22
CA LYS A 554 40.02 -17.18 -2.64
C LYS A 554 40.01 -15.72 -3.09
N THR A 555 41.21 -15.22 -3.38
CA THR A 555 41.40 -13.89 -3.95
C THR A 555 40.53 -13.75 -5.19
N LEU A 556 39.73 -12.71 -5.27
CA LEU A 556 38.93 -12.37 -6.45
C LEU A 556 39.89 -12.30 -7.64
N GLN A 557 39.68 -13.15 -8.64
CA GLN A 557 40.51 -13.21 -9.84
C GLN A 557 39.83 -12.47 -10.98
N HIS A 558 40.64 -11.81 -11.79
CA HIS A 558 40.20 -11.15 -13.00
C HIS A 558 40.41 -12.07 -14.18
N TYR A 559 39.38 -12.28 -14.98
CA TYR A 559 39.39 -13.14 -16.14
C TYR A 559 39.14 -12.32 -17.40
N THR A 560 39.89 -12.60 -18.46
CA THR A 560 39.67 -12.07 -19.80
C THR A 560 38.93 -13.09 -20.66
N VAL A 561 37.91 -12.64 -21.35
CA VAL A 561 37.07 -13.49 -22.21
C VAL A 561 37.37 -13.20 -23.66
N PHE A 562 37.56 -14.28 -24.44
CA PHE A 562 37.91 -14.25 -25.86
C PHE A 562 36.86 -15.00 -26.68
N ASP A 563 36.66 -14.55 -27.92
CA ASP A 563 35.96 -15.35 -28.93
C ASP A 563 36.89 -16.49 -29.46
N VAL A 564 36.35 -17.39 -30.25
CA VAL A 564 37.14 -18.53 -30.83
C VAL A 564 38.27 -18.10 -31.76
N ARG A 565 38.32 -16.85 -32.21
CA ARG A 565 39.37 -16.27 -33.05
C ARG A 565 40.47 -15.61 -32.22
N GLY A 566 40.32 -15.60 -30.91
CA GLY A 566 41.27 -14.98 -29.96
C GLY A 566 41.06 -13.48 -29.75
N THR A 567 39.92 -12.94 -30.18
CA THR A 567 39.59 -11.52 -29.94
C THR A 567 39.05 -11.34 -28.50
N ILE A 568 39.55 -10.36 -27.77
CA ILE A 568 39.05 -10.01 -26.44
C ILE A 568 37.65 -9.41 -26.62
N ILE A 569 36.67 -10.00 -25.93
CA ILE A 569 35.29 -9.55 -25.96
C ILE A 569 34.84 -8.96 -24.60
N GLY A 570 35.63 -9.14 -23.54
CA GLY A 570 35.35 -8.55 -22.24
C GLY A 570 36.23 -9.10 -21.14
N GLY A 571 36.01 -8.58 -19.92
CA GLY A 571 36.61 -9.06 -18.68
C GLY A 571 35.53 -9.28 -17.63
N VAL A 572 35.75 -10.22 -16.72
CA VAL A 572 34.85 -10.55 -15.62
C VAL A 572 35.67 -10.94 -14.38
N SER A 573 35.15 -10.69 -13.21
CA SER A 573 35.78 -11.10 -11.95
C SER A 573 34.96 -12.20 -11.27
N GLY A 574 35.64 -13.18 -10.68
CA GLY A 574 35.02 -14.26 -9.92
C GLY A 574 36.01 -14.96 -9.01
N TYR A 575 35.55 -15.70 -8.06
CA TYR A 575 36.39 -16.47 -7.14
C TYR A 575 36.90 -17.77 -7.76
N THR A 576 36.18 -18.27 -8.75
CA THR A 576 36.55 -19.39 -9.61
C THR A 576 36.20 -19.07 -11.06
N ILE A 577 36.76 -19.81 -12.01
CA ILE A 577 36.48 -19.64 -13.44
C ILE A 577 34.99 -19.92 -13.76
N ASP A 578 34.37 -20.88 -13.08
CA ASP A 578 32.96 -21.22 -13.26
C ASP A 578 32.03 -20.15 -12.67
N ASP A 579 32.41 -19.57 -11.54
CA ASP A 579 31.75 -18.42 -10.92
C ASP A 579 31.79 -17.22 -11.88
N ALA A 580 32.98 -16.88 -12.41
CA ALA A 580 33.12 -15.83 -13.41
C ALA A 580 32.28 -16.06 -14.68
N ILE A 581 32.19 -17.31 -15.18
CA ILE A 581 31.34 -17.67 -16.35
C ILE A 581 29.86 -17.40 -16.05
N SER A 582 29.39 -17.58 -14.83
CA SER A 582 27.99 -17.38 -14.44
C SER A 582 27.52 -15.93 -14.63
N TYR A 583 28.42 -14.96 -14.46
CA TYR A 583 28.13 -13.52 -14.59
C TYR A 583 28.22 -12.98 -16.02
N LEU A 584 28.64 -13.81 -17.01
CA LEU A 584 28.79 -13.35 -18.37
C LEU A 584 27.45 -13.34 -19.13
N THR A 585 27.09 -12.21 -19.70
CA THR A 585 25.97 -12.08 -20.64
C THR A 585 26.53 -12.06 -22.07
N LEU A 586 26.56 -13.21 -22.72
CA LEU A 586 27.10 -13.39 -24.07
C LEU A 586 26.03 -14.02 -24.97
N SER A 587 26.12 -13.75 -26.28
CA SER A 587 25.32 -14.46 -27.29
C SER A 587 25.68 -15.96 -27.34
N PRO A 588 24.77 -16.85 -27.79
CA PRO A 588 25.10 -18.27 -27.93
C PRO A 588 26.36 -18.47 -28.77
N GLY A 589 27.34 -19.19 -28.25
CA GLY A 589 28.62 -19.41 -28.93
C GLY A 589 29.66 -20.10 -28.06
N LEU A 590 30.80 -20.43 -28.69
CA LEU A 590 31.97 -21.00 -27.99
C LEU A 590 32.95 -19.90 -27.61
N TYR A 591 33.40 -19.91 -26.37
CA TYR A 591 34.25 -18.87 -25.80
C TYR A 591 35.43 -19.46 -25.02
N ILE A 592 36.45 -18.64 -24.82
CA ILE A 592 37.60 -18.95 -23.96
C ILE A 592 37.67 -17.91 -22.87
N ILE A 593 37.79 -18.35 -21.62
CA ILE A 593 38.00 -17.49 -20.47
C ILE A 593 39.36 -17.82 -19.84
N LYS A 594 40.13 -16.79 -19.48
CA LYS A 594 41.52 -16.93 -19.02
C LYS A 594 41.83 -15.95 -17.90
N SER A 595 42.55 -16.43 -16.88
CA SER A 595 43.28 -15.62 -15.90
C SER A 595 44.79 -15.98 -15.97
N ASP A 596 45.58 -15.38 -15.07
CA ASP A 596 47.02 -15.71 -14.92
C ASP A 596 47.27 -17.16 -14.46
N LYS A 597 46.25 -17.82 -13.89
CA LYS A 597 46.36 -19.15 -13.28
C LYS A 597 45.63 -20.27 -14.04
N GLU A 598 44.62 -19.95 -14.79
CA GLU A 598 43.77 -20.96 -15.42
C GLU A 598 43.14 -20.48 -16.74
N ILE A 599 42.77 -21.44 -17.61
CA ILE A 599 42.08 -21.21 -18.87
C ILE A 599 41.02 -22.27 -19.09
N LYS A 600 39.84 -21.87 -19.54
CA LYS A 600 38.71 -22.76 -19.81
C LYS A 600 37.98 -22.38 -21.10
N LYS A 601 37.56 -23.38 -21.88
CA LYS A 601 36.60 -23.21 -22.98
C LYS A 601 35.21 -23.49 -22.45
N PHE A 602 34.24 -22.68 -22.84
CA PHE A 602 32.83 -22.87 -22.45
C PHE A 602 31.89 -22.47 -23.58
N VAL A 603 30.67 -22.99 -23.54
CA VAL A 603 29.58 -22.66 -24.47
C VAL A 603 28.55 -21.87 -23.70
N LYS A 604 28.10 -20.77 -24.28
CA LYS A 604 27.01 -19.97 -23.73
C LYS A 604 25.76 -20.16 -24.54
#